data_f8c77192dfd9754348d4b2a501dcc0f7
#
_entry.id   f8c77192dfd9754348d4b2a501dcc0f7
#
_cell.length_a   1.000
_cell.length_b   1.000
_cell.length_c   1.000
_cell.angle_alpha   90.00
_cell.angle_beta   90.00
_cell.angle_gamma   90.00
#
_symmetry.space_group_name_H-M   'P 1'
#
loop_
_entity.id
_entity.type
_entity.pdbx_description
1 polymer ?
#
loop_
_entity_poly.entity_id
_entity_poly.type
_entity_poly.pdbx_seq_one_letter_code
_entity_poly.pdbx_strand_id
1 'polypeptide(L)'
;MAQKTVGQLGFADQLTAGIGRKSGEVLERISALVDWVGLERQLGNFYPSHTGEKGFPPLVMLKVLLLQAWHDLSDPEMEASLDDRMSFRRFAGFSADDAVPDHATIWRFRQRLCARGLDQPLMAEVARQLESRGLLVKKGTLID
;
A
#
# COMPACT_ATOMS: atom_id res chain seq x y z
N MET A 1 11.93 12.31 -11.31
CA MET A 1 11.53 12.68 -9.98
C MET A 1 12.12 11.75 -8.93
N ALA A 2 12.65 12.29 -7.88
CA ALA A 2 13.24 11.50 -6.81
C ALA A 2 12.14 10.87 -5.93
N GLN A 3 12.36 9.64 -5.54
CA GLN A 3 11.49 8.90 -4.63
C GLN A 3 12.27 8.52 -3.38
N LYS A 4 11.56 8.39 -2.27
CA LYS A 4 12.13 7.84 -1.05
C LYS A 4 12.49 6.38 -1.29
N THR A 5 13.60 5.94 -0.72
CA THR A 5 13.95 4.53 -0.71
C THR A 5 13.23 3.87 0.45
N VAL A 6 12.47 2.82 0.17
CA VAL A 6 11.77 2.04 1.20
C VAL A 6 12.00 0.55 0.96
N GLY A 7 11.76 -0.26 1.99
CA GLY A 7 11.79 -1.71 1.88
C GLY A 7 13.19 -2.32 1.95
N GLN A 8 14.22 -1.54 2.27
CA GLN A 8 15.56 -2.11 2.48
C GLN A 8 15.57 -2.87 3.79
N LEU A 9 15.80 -4.18 3.71
CA LEU A 9 15.77 -5.04 4.88
C LEU A 9 17.04 -4.87 5.70
N GLY A 10 16.89 -4.88 7.02
CA GLY A 10 17.96 -4.72 7.97
C GLY A 10 17.76 -5.58 9.20
N PHE A 11 18.53 -5.27 10.25
CA PHE A 11 18.52 -6.05 11.49
C PHE A 11 17.14 -6.05 12.17
N ALA A 12 16.45 -4.90 12.17
CA ALA A 12 15.12 -4.81 12.75
C ALA A 12 14.11 -5.74 12.07
N ASP A 13 14.27 -5.95 10.76
CA ASP A 13 13.41 -6.88 10.02
C ASP A 13 13.65 -8.32 10.44
N GLN A 14 14.88 -8.69 10.75
CA GLN A 14 15.18 -10.02 11.27
C GLN A 14 14.54 -10.24 12.63
N LEU A 15 14.63 -9.24 13.52
CA LEU A 15 14.07 -9.32 14.87
C LEU A 15 12.53 -9.41 14.85
N THR A 16 11.90 -8.77 13.86
CA THR A 16 10.44 -8.69 13.79
C THR A 16 9.83 -9.66 12.78
N ALA A 17 10.62 -10.57 12.22
CA ALA A 17 10.19 -11.44 11.13
C ALA A 17 8.95 -12.27 11.44
N GLY A 18 8.76 -12.68 12.69
CA GLY A 18 7.60 -13.46 13.11
C GLY A 18 6.37 -12.63 13.47
N ILE A 19 6.53 -11.33 13.64
CA ILE A 19 5.46 -10.47 14.11
C ILE A 19 4.43 -10.26 13.00
N GLY A 20 3.15 -10.48 13.30
CA GLY A 20 2.05 -10.25 12.37
C GLY A 20 1.90 -11.29 11.27
N ARG A 21 2.67 -12.39 11.29
CA ARG A 21 2.58 -13.41 10.23
C ARG A 21 1.21 -14.07 10.17
N LYS A 22 0.68 -14.46 11.33
CA LYS A 22 -0.63 -15.11 11.37
C LYS A 22 -1.76 -14.15 10.99
N SER A 23 -1.77 -12.95 11.55
CA SER A 23 -2.81 -11.95 11.26
C SER A 23 -2.69 -11.36 9.87
N GLY A 24 -1.50 -11.41 9.27
CA GLY A 24 -1.26 -10.90 7.92
C GLY A 24 -1.32 -11.94 6.83
N GLU A 25 -1.81 -13.14 7.13
CA GLU A 25 -1.81 -14.26 6.17
C GLU A 25 -2.60 -13.94 4.89
N VAL A 26 -3.77 -13.34 5.02
CA VAL A 26 -4.59 -12.94 3.86
C VAL A 26 -3.85 -11.90 3.02
N LEU A 27 -3.18 -10.94 3.64
CA LEU A 27 -2.41 -9.93 2.92
C LEU A 27 -1.24 -10.56 2.15
N GLU A 28 -0.60 -11.56 2.72
CA GLU A 28 0.47 -12.28 2.03
C GLU A 28 -0.08 -13.00 0.78
N ARG A 29 -1.25 -13.60 0.88
CA ARG A 29 -1.92 -14.22 -0.26
C ARG A 29 -2.23 -13.19 -1.35
N ILE A 30 -2.78 -12.06 -0.96
CA ILE A 30 -3.08 -10.96 -1.91
C ILE A 30 -1.80 -10.51 -2.61
N SER A 31 -0.72 -10.34 -1.86
CA SER A 31 0.57 -9.93 -2.43
C SER A 31 1.04 -10.91 -3.51
N ALA A 32 0.79 -12.19 -3.32
CA ALA A 32 1.21 -13.22 -4.29
C ALA A 32 0.30 -13.29 -5.52
N LEU A 33 -0.96 -12.86 -5.41
CA LEU A 33 -1.96 -13.05 -6.46
C LEU A 33 -2.07 -11.88 -7.42
N VAL A 34 -1.76 -10.67 -6.97
CA VAL A 34 -1.98 -9.44 -7.76
C VAL A 34 -0.76 -9.15 -8.64
N ASP A 35 -1.03 -8.71 -9.87
CA ASP A 35 0.02 -8.26 -10.79
C ASP A 35 0.40 -6.82 -10.47
N TRP A 36 1.32 -6.66 -9.53
CA TRP A 36 1.78 -5.34 -9.09
C TRP A 36 2.58 -4.61 -10.18
N VAL A 37 3.29 -5.34 -11.02
CA VAL A 37 4.08 -4.75 -12.10
C VAL A 37 3.17 -4.02 -13.09
N GLY A 38 2.05 -4.64 -13.44
CA GLY A 38 1.06 -4.01 -14.32
C GLY A 38 0.46 -2.75 -13.72
N LEU A 39 0.16 -2.78 -12.43
CA LEU A 39 -0.39 -1.62 -11.73
C LEU A 39 0.63 -0.48 -11.64
N GLU A 40 1.88 -0.82 -11.34
CA GLU A 40 2.96 0.17 -11.30
C GLU A 40 3.15 0.85 -12.65
N ARG A 41 3.04 0.08 -13.72
CA ARG A 41 3.13 0.60 -15.08
C ARG A 41 2.00 1.59 -15.37
N GLN A 42 0.79 1.31 -14.89
CA GLN A 42 -0.35 2.22 -15.06
C GLN A 42 -0.18 3.51 -14.25
N LEU A 43 0.46 3.45 -13.09
CA LEU A 43 0.78 4.64 -12.31
C LEU A 43 1.79 5.53 -13.04
N GLY A 44 2.73 4.91 -13.75
CA GLY A 44 3.70 5.62 -14.55
C GLY A 44 4.51 6.64 -13.79
N ASN A 45 4.78 7.77 -14.43
CA ASN A 45 5.56 8.85 -13.84
C ASN A 45 4.64 9.75 -13.01
N PHE A 46 4.37 9.34 -11.79
CA PHE A 46 3.30 9.90 -10.96
C PHE A 46 3.63 11.30 -10.41
N TYR A 47 4.87 11.53 -10.00
CA TYR A 47 5.24 12.80 -9.37
C TYR A 47 5.88 13.77 -10.37
N PRO A 48 5.65 15.08 -10.23
CA PRO A 48 6.35 16.07 -11.03
C PRO A 48 7.87 15.99 -10.81
N SER A 49 8.63 16.27 -11.84
CA SER A 49 10.04 15.89 -11.94
C SER A 49 11.05 16.69 -11.12
N HIS A 50 10.68 17.76 -10.41
CA HIS A 50 11.74 18.63 -9.90
C HIS A 50 11.34 19.51 -8.75
N THR A 51 10.64 19.01 -7.80
CA THR A 51 10.31 19.86 -6.67
C THR A 51 10.55 19.18 -5.36
N GLY A 52 11.33 19.82 -4.57
CA GLY A 52 11.41 19.70 -3.13
C GLY A 52 11.52 18.28 -2.58
N GLU A 53 10.58 17.90 -1.77
CA GLU A 53 10.64 16.65 -1.04
C GLU A 53 10.43 15.40 -1.92
N LYS A 54 11.17 14.35 -1.59
CA LYS A 54 10.97 13.04 -2.21
C LYS A 54 9.62 12.46 -1.78
N GLY A 55 8.83 12.03 -2.76
CA GLY A 55 7.60 11.30 -2.46
C GLY A 55 7.84 9.84 -2.20
N PHE A 56 6.91 9.18 -1.52
CA PHE A 56 6.91 7.73 -1.40
C PHE A 56 6.66 7.11 -2.78
N PRO A 57 7.22 5.91 -3.06
CA PRO A 57 6.94 5.26 -4.34
C PRO A 57 5.43 5.13 -4.59
N PRO A 58 4.95 5.45 -5.80
CA PRO A 58 3.50 5.42 -6.06
C PRO A 58 2.85 4.06 -5.80
N LEU A 59 3.52 2.96 -6.12
CA LEU A 59 2.96 1.63 -5.85
C LEU A 59 2.80 1.37 -4.36
N VAL A 60 3.77 1.80 -3.54
CA VAL A 60 3.68 1.70 -2.08
C VAL A 60 2.45 2.46 -1.59
N MET A 61 2.25 3.67 -2.08
CA MET A 61 1.12 4.50 -1.69
C MET A 61 -0.22 3.91 -2.18
N LEU A 62 -0.24 3.31 -3.35
CA LEU A 62 -1.44 2.60 -3.82
C LEU A 62 -1.78 1.45 -2.86
N LYS A 63 -0.79 0.69 -2.43
CA LYS A 63 -1.01 -0.38 -1.46
C LYS A 63 -1.52 0.15 -0.12
N VAL A 64 -1.04 1.31 0.31
CA VAL A 64 -1.56 1.99 1.51
C VAL A 64 -3.06 2.29 1.35
N LEU A 65 -3.46 2.83 0.20
CA LEU A 65 -4.87 3.11 -0.06
C LEU A 65 -5.73 1.84 -0.11
N LEU A 66 -5.18 0.76 -0.66
CA LEU A 66 -5.88 -0.54 -0.68
C LEU A 66 -6.12 -1.04 0.75
N LEU A 67 -5.09 -1.02 1.60
CA LEU A 67 -5.22 -1.41 3.00
C LEU A 67 -6.28 -0.57 3.71
N GLN A 68 -6.25 0.74 3.47
CA GLN A 68 -7.18 1.66 4.08
C GLN A 68 -8.63 1.35 3.68
N ALA A 69 -8.85 1.07 2.40
CA ALA A 69 -10.18 0.73 1.90
C ALA A 69 -10.67 -0.62 2.45
N TRP A 70 -9.80 -1.62 2.44
CA TRP A 70 -10.18 -2.97 2.89
C TRP A 70 -10.46 -3.04 4.38
N HIS A 71 -9.80 -2.20 5.18
CA HIS A 71 -9.97 -2.21 6.63
C HIS A 71 -10.83 -1.05 7.14
N ASP A 72 -11.38 -0.25 6.22
CA ASP A 72 -12.27 0.87 6.52
C ASP A 72 -11.68 1.85 7.55
N LEU A 73 -10.45 2.29 7.26
CA LEU A 73 -9.70 3.15 8.16
C LEU A 73 -9.69 4.60 7.67
N SER A 74 -9.78 5.54 8.61
CA SER A 74 -9.54 6.96 8.32
C SER A 74 -8.05 7.20 8.04
N ASP A 75 -7.71 8.38 7.53
CA ASP A 75 -6.32 8.72 7.27
C ASP A 75 -5.47 8.68 8.55
N PRO A 76 -5.89 9.25 9.67
CA PRO A 76 -5.13 9.13 10.93
C PRO A 76 -5.03 7.69 11.43
N GLU A 77 -6.11 6.90 11.31
CA GLU A 77 -6.07 5.50 11.70
C GLU A 77 -5.12 4.69 10.82
N MET A 78 -5.05 5.02 9.53
CA MET A 78 -4.12 4.36 8.62
C MET A 78 -2.67 4.70 8.94
N GLU A 79 -2.39 5.96 9.26
CA GLU A 79 -1.07 6.37 9.73
C GLU A 79 -0.64 5.56 10.95
N ALA A 80 -1.51 5.47 11.96
CA ALA A 80 -1.24 4.72 13.18
C ALA A 80 -1.04 3.22 12.90
N SER A 81 -1.84 2.66 12.00
CA SER A 81 -1.75 1.25 11.64
C SER A 81 -0.44 0.92 10.93
N LEU A 82 0.02 1.78 10.04
CA LEU A 82 1.31 1.60 9.38
C LEU A 82 2.46 1.69 10.37
N ASP A 83 2.35 2.56 11.35
CA ASP A 83 3.37 2.70 12.37
C ASP A 83 3.49 1.45 13.24
N ASP A 84 2.37 0.83 13.56
CA ASP A 84 2.28 -0.22 14.58
C ASP A 84 2.19 -1.65 14.02
N ARG A 85 1.60 -1.86 12.84
CA ARG A 85 1.29 -3.21 12.34
C ARG A 85 2.31 -3.69 11.31
N MET A 86 3.08 -4.69 11.68
CA MET A 86 4.09 -5.28 10.80
C MET A 86 3.48 -5.88 9.54
N SER A 87 2.29 -6.48 9.63
CA SER A 87 1.62 -7.05 8.46
C SER A 87 1.29 -5.99 7.41
N PHE A 88 0.90 -4.79 7.85
CA PHE A 88 0.62 -3.67 6.96
C PHE A 88 1.90 -3.16 6.30
N ARG A 89 2.97 -3.01 7.09
CA ARG A 89 4.26 -2.59 6.56
C ARG A 89 4.78 -3.54 5.48
N ARG A 90 4.70 -4.84 5.74
CA ARG A 90 5.15 -5.85 4.77
C ARG A 90 4.34 -5.80 3.49
N PHE A 91 3.03 -5.69 3.61
CA PHE A 91 2.15 -5.62 2.44
C PHE A 91 2.47 -4.40 1.59
N ALA A 92 2.58 -3.24 2.21
CA ALA A 92 2.85 -1.99 1.48
C ALA A 92 4.28 -1.92 0.94
N GLY A 93 5.21 -2.63 1.56
CA GLY A 93 6.60 -2.63 1.14
C GLY A 93 7.54 -1.83 2.01
N PHE A 94 7.14 -1.51 3.25
CA PHE A 94 8.00 -0.82 4.21
C PHE A 94 8.81 -1.82 5.02
N SER A 95 10.07 -1.48 5.27
CA SER A 95 10.85 -2.22 6.26
C SER A 95 10.46 -1.77 7.67
N ALA A 96 10.92 -2.52 8.67
CA ALA A 96 10.63 -2.19 10.08
C ALA A 96 11.18 -0.83 10.51
N ASP A 97 12.24 -0.35 9.84
CA ASP A 97 12.88 0.92 10.18
C ASP A 97 12.40 2.11 9.33
N ASP A 98 11.63 1.87 8.29
CA ASP A 98 11.18 2.95 7.43
C ASP A 98 10.20 3.88 8.15
N ALA A 99 10.32 5.17 7.89
CA ALA A 99 9.27 6.13 8.24
C ALA A 99 8.06 5.87 7.36
N VAL A 100 6.88 5.93 7.94
CA VAL A 100 5.63 5.72 7.20
C VAL A 100 4.98 7.06 6.87
N PRO A 101 4.13 7.13 5.83
CA PRO A 101 3.45 8.38 5.50
C PRO A 101 2.49 8.79 6.60
N ASP A 102 2.43 10.10 6.86
CA ASP A 102 1.43 10.64 7.78
C ASP A 102 0.08 10.79 7.07
N HIS A 103 -0.95 11.14 7.85
CA HIS A 103 -2.31 11.26 7.34
C HIS A 103 -2.44 12.31 6.23
N ALA A 104 -1.71 13.42 6.33
CA ALA A 104 -1.73 14.46 5.30
C ALA A 104 -1.11 13.97 3.99
N THR A 105 -0.04 13.20 4.07
CA THR A 105 0.62 12.61 2.91
C THR A 105 -0.30 11.61 2.22
N ILE A 106 -1.00 10.77 3.00
CA ILE A 106 -1.98 9.81 2.48
C ILE A 106 -3.10 10.55 1.74
N TRP A 107 -3.64 11.60 2.35
CA TRP A 107 -4.69 12.41 1.76
C TRP A 107 -4.24 13.05 0.44
N ARG A 108 -3.05 13.66 0.43
CA ARG A 108 -2.52 14.31 -0.78
C ARG A 108 -2.30 13.33 -1.91
N PHE A 109 -1.81 12.14 -1.61
CA PHE A 109 -1.63 11.10 -2.64
C PHE A 109 -2.99 10.69 -3.23
N ARG A 110 -3.99 10.47 -2.39
CA ARG A 110 -5.33 10.12 -2.86
C ARG A 110 -5.91 11.20 -3.76
N GLN A 111 -5.78 12.47 -3.36
CA GLN A 111 -6.26 13.57 -4.17
C GLN A 111 -5.59 13.63 -5.53
N ARG A 112 -4.29 13.41 -5.56
CA ARG A 112 -3.53 13.39 -6.81
C ARG A 112 -3.93 12.23 -7.70
N LEU A 113 -4.13 11.07 -7.11
CA LEU A 113 -4.59 9.87 -7.83
C LEU A 113 -5.98 10.11 -8.45
N CYS A 114 -6.90 10.67 -7.67
CA CYS A 114 -8.24 11.01 -8.13
C CYS A 114 -8.21 12.05 -9.25
N ALA A 115 -7.35 13.07 -9.12
CA ALA A 115 -7.22 14.11 -10.14
C ALA A 115 -6.75 13.56 -11.49
N ARG A 116 -6.03 12.44 -11.48
CA ARG A 116 -5.60 11.76 -12.70
C ARG A 116 -6.59 10.72 -13.20
N GLY A 117 -7.70 10.55 -12.51
CA GLY A 117 -8.71 9.55 -12.85
C GLY A 117 -8.25 8.11 -12.70
N LEU A 118 -7.23 7.86 -11.88
CA LEU A 118 -6.63 6.54 -11.73
C LEU A 118 -7.20 5.75 -10.55
N ASP A 119 -7.86 6.41 -9.60
CA ASP A 119 -8.33 5.76 -8.37
C ASP A 119 -9.29 4.60 -8.66
N GLN A 120 -10.39 4.87 -9.35
CA GLN A 120 -11.39 3.85 -9.64
C GLN A 120 -10.86 2.73 -10.55
N PRO A 121 -10.18 3.03 -11.68
CA PRO A 121 -9.65 1.96 -12.53
C PRO A 121 -8.67 1.04 -11.82
N LEU A 122 -7.76 1.59 -11.01
CA LEU A 122 -6.76 0.77 -10.31
C LEU A 122 -7.39 -0.07 -9.22
N MET A 123 -8.31 0.51 -8.44
CA MET A 123 -9.04 -0.24 -7.42
C MET A 123 -9.89 -1.35 -8.04
N ALA A 124 -10.56 -1.07 -9.15
CA ALA A 124 -11.38 -2.05 -9.87
C ALA A 124 -10.51 -3.18 -10.43
N GLU A 125 -9.33 -2.86 -10.94
CA GLU A 125 -8.43 -3.88 -11.50
C GLU A 125 -7.93 -4.84 -10.40
N VAL A 126 -7.57 -4.31 -9.23
CA VAL A 126 -7.16 -5.15 -8.09
C VAL A 126 -8.32 -6.06 -7.70
N ALA A 127 -9.53 -5.50 -7.54
CA ALA A 127 -10.71 -6.29 -7.19
C ALA A 127 -10.98 -7.40 -8.23
N ARG A 128 -10.86 -7.07 -9.52
CA ARG A 128 -11.05 -8.05 -10.60
C ARG A 128 -10.05 -9.19 -10.49
N GLN A 129 -8.78 -8.87 -10.26
CA GLN A 129 -7.75 -9.90 -10.15
C GLN A 129 -7.99 -10.81 -8.95
N LEU A 130 -8.40 -10.23 -7.82
CA LEU A 130 -8.69 -11.01 -6.62
C LEU A 130 -9.92 -11.90 -6.81
N GLU A 131 -10.99 -11.38 -7.40
CA GLU A 131 -12.19 -12.16 -7.67
C GLU A 131 -11.89 -13.32 -8.61
N SER A 132 -11.04 -13.12 -9.61
CA SER A 132 -10.66 -14.20 -10.52
C SER A 132 -9.89 -15.32 -9.81
N ARG A 133 -9.38 -15.06 -8.62
CA ARG A 133 -8.64 -16.02 -7.80
C ARG A 133 -9.45 -16.49 -6.58
N GLY A 134 -10.75 -16.18 -6.54
CA GLY A 134 -11.63 -16.64 -5.49
C GLY A 134 -11.65 -15.78 -4.21
N LEU A 135 -11.06 -14.58 -4.26
CA LEU A 135 -11.10 -13.67 -3.12
C LEU A 135 -12.08 -12.54 -3.39
N LEU A 136 -13.02 -12.34 -2.47
CA LEU A 136 -13.93 -11.22 -2.51
C LEU A 136 -13.54 -10.19 -1.48
N VAL A 137 -13.49 -8.92 -1.89
CA VAL A 137 -13.20 -7.81 -1.00
C VAL A 137 -14.47 -7.00 -0.83
N LYS A 138 -14.99 -6.98 0.40
CA LYS A 138 -16.07 -6.08 0.79
C LYS A 138 -15.48 -5.01 1.69
N LYS A 139 -16.16 -3.86 1.76
CA LYS A 139 -15.73 -2.78 2.63
C LYS A 139 -15.51 -3.28 4.05
N GLY A 140 -14.30 -3.10 4.57
CA GLY A 140 -13.92 -3.52 5.91
C GLY A 140 -13.74 -5.02 6.10
N THR A 141 -13.86 -5.85 5.05
CA THR A 141 -13.79 -7.30 5.18
C THR A 141 -13.19 -7.95 3.94
N LEU A 142 -12.26 -8.87 4.16
CA LEU A 142 -11.72 -9.73 3.11
C LEU A 142 -12.35 -11.12 3.26
N ILE A 143 -12.95 -11.62 2.18
CA ILE A 143 -13.62 -12.93 2.16
C ILE A 143 -12.94 -13.82 1.15
N ASP A 144 -12.58 -14.99 1.60
CA ASP A 144 -11.93 -16.02 0.78
C ASP A 144 -12.95 -16.78 -0.09
#